data_be91db111aaa9d2dec4fa86f108c88b1
#
_entry.id   be91db111aaa9d2dec4fa86f108c88b1
#
_cell.length_a   1.000
_cell.length_b   1.000
_cell.length_c   1.000
_cell.angle_alpha   90.00
_cell.angle_beta   90.00
_cell.angle_gamma   90.00
#
_symmetry.space_group_name_H-M   'P 1'
#
loop_
_entity.id
_entity.type
_entity.pdbx_description
1 polymer ?
#
loop_
_entity_poly.entity_id
_entity_poly.type
_entity_poly.pdbx_seq_one_letter_code
_entity_poly.pdbx_strand_id
1 'polypeptide(L)'
;MSAKIRNTFSAAMFAVTATTSAALAPAGYAQTVSDTVSFVNFENREVGVYGNAEAKEDFKRNDYDKSWWYAMDKNNGENSKVVYDGEEHGNVLQLKYPKGCVGPNDNDTPACAGQIIQPLVKTADTMWSAYDIFFEDGFEFQLGGKLPGLCGGKCYTGNAMPETGDGWSARIMWRKDGNAVQLIYFMGQESVYGDDFKWDLNGTIPQKQFTTGTWHRIVNKVSMNTIASPGNGDKNGRVQTWFDGELALDVDTLRLRDYDTVKVDKFYLSTFHGGSSAEWAPTHDCFIRYDNFTVSTDSIAVKAGAPDTTAPGTDRIGAQRQDRLNATPAKAYRIDGSRVGGKKANYEVKVGR
;
A
#
# COMPACT_ATOMS: atom_id res chain seq x y z
N MET A 1 10.76 -33.39 -87.23
CA MET A 1 10.88 -34.48 -86.24
C MET A 1 11.57 -33.88 -85.02
N SER A 2 10.88 -33.59 -83.98
CA SER A 2 11.39 -32.88 -82.81
C SER A 2 11.28 -33.79 -81.58
N ALA A 3 12.41 -34.18 -81.00
CA ALA A 3 12.49 -35.01 -79.80
C ALA A 3 12.46 -34.15 -78.57
N LYS A 4 11.45 -34.36 -77.70
CA LYS A 4 11.35 -33.72 -76.36
C LYS A 4 12.19 -34.52 -75.37
N ILE A 5 13.19 -33.87 -74.80
CA ILE A 5 13.92 -34.35 -73.65
C ILE A 5 13.15 -33.98 -72.38
N ARG A 6 12.79 -35.00 -71.57
CA ARG A 6 12.21 -34.81 -70.24
C ARG A 6 13.30 -34.89 -69.21
N ASN A 7 13.57 -33.79 -68.50
CA ASN A 7 14.40 -33.78 -67.31
C ASN A 7 13.56 -34.17 -66.13
N THR A 8 13.88 -35.28 -65.49
CA THR A 8 13.37 -35.67 -64.15
C THR A 8 14.33 -35.18 -63.08
N PHE A 9 13.89 -34.19 -62.30
CA PHE A 9 14.55 -33.79 -61.08
C PHE A 9 14.07 -34.70 -59.94
N SER A 10 15.01 -35.48 -59.38
CA SER A 10 14.79 -36.25 -58.17
C SER A 10 15.02 -35.35 -56.98
N ALA A 11 13.98 -35.05 -56.19
CA ALA A 11 14.09 -34.31 -54.92
C ALA A 11 14.46 -35.32 -53.82
N ALA A 12 15.66 -35.23 -53.31
CA ALA A 12 16.05 -35.92 -52.10
C ALA A 12 15.48 -35.18 -50.87
N MET A 13 14.56 -35.84 -50.20
CA MET A 13 13.94 -35.36 -48.96
C MET A 13 14.80 -35.73 -47.77
N PHE A 14 15.53 -34.75 -47.18
CA PHE A 14 16.22 -34.94 -45.90
C PHE A 14 15.18 -34.85 -44.78
N ALA A 15 14.92 -35.97 -44.14
CA ALA A 15 14.14 -36.00 -42.90
C ALA A 15 15.04 -35.56 -41.73
N VAL A 16 14.82 -34.36 -41.20
CA VAL A 16 15.39 -33.90 -39.94
C VAL A 16 14.53 -34.46 -38.83
N THR A 17 15.02 -35.50 -38.15
CA THR A 17 14.46 -35.99 -36.90
C THR A 17 14.81 -35.02 -35.80
N ALA A 18 13.86 -34.17 -35.38
CA ALA A 18 13.97 -33.37 -34.17
C ALA A 18 13.76 -34.30 -32.97
N THR A 19 14.83 -34.62 -32.28
CA THR A 19 14.78 -35.24 -30.95
C THR A 19 14.36 -34.17 -29.95
N THR A 20 13.09 -34.16 -29.55
CA THR A 20 12.62 -33.39 -28.42
C THR A 20 13.13 -34.04 -27.14
N SER A 21 14.17 -33.48 -26.57
CA SER A 21 14.55 -33.76 -25.19
C SER A 21 13.46 -33.17 -24.28
N ALA A 22 12.59 -34.01 -23.75
CA ALA A 22 11.69 -33.64 -22.66
C ALA A 22 12.55 -33.40 -21.44
N ALA A 23 12.86 -32.15 -21.15
CA ALA A 23 13.37 -31.74 -19.86
C ALA A 23 12.31 -32.07 -18.81
N LEU A 24 12.63 -33.02 -17.94
CA LEU A 24 11.84 -33.28 -16.73
C LEU A 24 11.82 -31.98 -15.93
N ALA A 25 10.66 -31.34 -15.86
CA ALA A 25 10.41 -30.27 -14.91
C ALA A 25 10.62 -30.83 -13.50
N PRO A 26 11.37 -30.13 -12.63
CA PRO A 26 11.48 -30.57 -11.24
C PRO A 26 10.09 -30.59 -10.62
N ALA A 27 9.80 -31.71 -9.95
CA ALA A 27 8.54 -31.94 -9.27
C ALA A 27 8.27 -30.84 -8.24
N GLY A 28 7.11 -30.18 -8.37
CA GLY A 28 6.36 -29.71 -7.23
C GLY A 28 6.78 -28.39 -6.60
N TYR A 29 6.73 -27.28 -7.34
CA TYR A 29 6.17 -26.07 -6.77
C TYR A 29 4.74 -25.95 -7.33
N ALA A 30 3.78 -26.46 -6.55
CA ALA A 30 2.40 -26.03 -6.70
C ALA A 30 2.45 -24.51 -6.61
N GLN A 31 2.12 -23.82 -7.69
CA GLN A 31 1.92 -22.38 -7.73
C GLN A 31 0.75 -22.14 -6.76
N THR A 32 1.06 -21.81 -5.51
CA THR A 32 0.06 -21.30 -4.59
C THR A 32 -0.53 -20.09 -5.26
N VAL A 33 -1.83 -20.14 -5.55
CA VAL A 33 -2.60 -18.98 -5.97
C VAL A 33 -2.28 -17.91 -4.94
N SER A 34 -1.66 -16.82 -5.36
CA SER A 34 -1.27 -15.74 -4.45
C SER A 34 -2.49 -15.29 -3.67
N ASP A 35 -2.46 -15.43 -2.36
CA ASP A 35 -3.50 -14.96 -1.45
C ASP A 35 -3.46 -13.44 -1.25
N THR A 36 -2.52 -12.77 -1.92
CA THR A 36 -2.45 -11.30 -2.00
C THR A 36 -3.63 -10.78 -2.82
N VAL A 37 -4.43 -9.96 -2.18
CA VAL A 37 -5.63 -9.34 -2.76
C VAL A 37 -5.30 -8.02 -3.43
N SER A 38 -4.36 -7.27 -2.87
CA SER A 38 -3.85 -6.01 -3.40
C SER A 38 -2.41 -5.80 -2.96
N PHE A 39 -1.59 -5.31 -3.87
CA PHE A 39 -0.24 -4.83 -3.60
C PHE A 39 0.01 -3.56 -4.40
N VAL A 40 0.35 -2.47 -3.71
CA VAL A 40 0.68 -1.19 -4.31
C VAL A 40 2.01 -0.71 -3.74
N ASN A 41 3.00 -0.63 -4.58
CA ASN A 41 4.23 0.12 -4.38
C ASN A 41 4.37 1.12 -5.55
N PHE A 42 5.31 2.00 -5.47
CA PHE A 42 5.43 3.11 -6.43
C PHE A 42 6.64 2.98 -7.34
N GLU A 43 7.27 1.81 -7.39
CA GLU A 43 8.51 1.55 -8.17
C GLU A 43 8.35 1.76 -9.68
N ASN A 44 7.15 1.53 -10.19
CA ASN A 44 6.83 1.70 -11.61
C ASN A 44 6.28 3.09 -11.94
N ARG A 45 6.25 4.01 -10.97
CA ARG A 45 5.79 5.38 -11.14
C ARG A 45 6.97 6.32 -11.33
N GLU A 46 6.81 7.31 -12.19
CA GLU A 46 7.80 8.39 -12.32
C GLU A 46 7.73 9.32 -11.11
N VAL A 47 8.89 9.85 -10.70
CA VAL A 47 8.96 10.89 -9.67
C VAL A 47 8.22 12.14 -10.17
N GLY A 48 7.29 12.65 -9.36
CA GLY A 48 6.46 13.81 -9.73
C GLY A 48 5.06 13.72 -9.14
N VAL A 49 4.11 14.43 -9.74
CA VAL A 49 2.72 14.44 -9.30
C VAL A 49 2.11 13.03 -9.38
N TYR A 50 1.45 12.62 -8.31
CA TYR A 50 0.66 11.39 -8.24
C TYR A 50 -0.81 11.76 -8.17
N GLY A 51 -1.48 11.77 -9.31
CA GLY A 51 -2.84 12.25 -9.42
C GLY A 51 -3.90 11.15 -9.33
N ASN A 52 -5.13 11.55 -9.63
CA ASN A 52 -6.28 10.64 -9.63
C ASN A 52 -6.15 9.50 -10.66
N ALA A 53 -5.51 9.73 -11.80
CA ALA A 53 -5.35 8.73 -12.84
C ALA A 53 -4.44 7.58 -12.36
N GLU A 54 -3.27 7.92 -11.84
CA GLU A 54 -2.30 6.99 -11.29
C GLU A 54 -2.88 6.22 -10.11
N ALA A 55 -3.55 6.93 -9.19
CA ALA A 55 -4.16 6.31 -8.02
C ALA A 55 -5.32 5.37 -8.39
N LYS A 56 -6.12 5.67 -9.41
CA LYS A 56 -7.16 4.76 -9.93
C LYS A 56 -6.57 3.48 -10.48
N GLU A 57 -5.46 3.59 -11.21
CA GLU A 57 -4.78 2.45 -11.78
C GLU A 57 -4.18 1.55 -10.70
N ASP A 58 -3.42 2.12 -9.75
CA ASP A 58 -2.73 1.37 -8.71
C ASP A 58 -3.69 0.70 -7.73
N PHE A 59 -4.68 1.44 -7.25
CA PHE A 59 -5.69 0.91 -6.34
C PHE A 59 -6.87 0.25 -7.05
N LYS A 60 -6.77 0.00 -8.38
CA LYS A 60 -7.75 -0.73 -9.23
C LYS A 60 -9.18 -0.30 -8.97
N ARG A 61 -9.39 1.00 -8.92
CA ARG A 61 -10.68 1.57 -8.56
C ARG A 61 -11.58 1.73 -9.76
N ASN A 62 -12.84 1.29 -9.64
CA ASN A 62 -13.89 1.55 -10.62
C ASN A 62 -14.46 2.96 -10.47
N ASP A 63 -14.81 3.62 -11.60
CA ASP A 63 -15.36 4.99 -11.63
C ASP A 63 -16.73 5.16 -10.94
N TYR A 64 -17.34 4.08 -10.45
CA TYR A 64 -18.69 4.08 -9.93
C TYR A 64 -18.86 4.71 -8.56
N ASP A 65 -17.79 4.84 -7.80
CA ASP A 65 -17.88 5.39 -6.46
C ASP A 65 -17.16 6.75 -6.38
N LYS A 66 -17.85 7.79 -6.83
CA LYS A 66 -17.34 9.17 -6.79
C LYS A 66 -17.17 9.71 -5.36
N SER A 67 -17.65 8.99 -4.36
CA SER A 67 -17.82 9.54 -3.02
C SER A 67 -16.55 9.56 -2.16
N TRP A 68 -15.39 9.08 -2.66
CA TRP A 68 -14.27 8.78 -1.76
C TRP A 68 -12.87 9.15 -2.25
N TRP A 69 -12.81 10.05 -3.23
CA TRP A 69 -11.56 10.68 -3.65
C TRP A 69 -11.49 12.08 -3.10
N TYR A 70 -10.60 12.32 -2.17
CA TYR A 70 -10.41 13.65 -1.62
C TYR A 70 -8.93 13.99 -1.55
N ALA A 71 -8.63 15.24 -1.88
CA ALA A 71 -7.38 15.95 -1.62
C ALA A 71 -6.17 15.57 -2.47
N MET A 72 -6.04 14.38 -3.04
CA MET A 72 -4.82 13.95 -3.75
C MET A 72 -4.52 14.78 -4.99
N ASP A 73 -5.53 15.31 -5.67
CA ASP A 73 -5.42 16.16 -6.85
C ASP A 73 -5.51 17.67 -6.52
N LYS A 74 -5.63 18.01 -5.25
CA LYS A 74 -5.76 19.41 -4.82
C LYS A 74 -4.44 20.15 -4.92
N ASN A 75 -4.54 21.47 -4.88
CA ASN A 75 -3.39 22.36 -4.99
C ASN A 75 -2.54 22.07 -6.24
N ASN A 76 -3.19 21.81 -7.40
CA ASN A 76 -2.53 21.44 -8.67
C ASN A 76 -1.66 20.17 -8.57
N GLY A 77 -2.09 19.19 -7.76
CA GLY A 77 -1.36 17.94 -7.50
C GLY A 77 -0.21 18.09 -6.51
N GLU A 78 -0.13 19.19 -5.80
CA GLU A 78 0.88 19.42 -4.77
C GLU A 78 0.70 18.53 -3.53
N ASN A 79 -0.52 18.02 -3.31
CA ASN A 79 -0.82 17.22 -2.13
C ASN A 79 -0.30 15.78 -2.22
N SER A 80 -0.01 15.28 -3.42
CA SER A 80 0.36 13.88 -3.62
C SER A 80 1.43 13.74 -4.70
N LYS A 81 2.58 13.20 -4.34
CA LYS A 81 3.74 13.03 -5.23
C LYS A 81 4.38 11.66 -5.03
N VAL A 82 4.97 11.14 -6.09
CA VAL A 82 5.99 10.10 -5.99
C VAL A 82 7.34 10.78 -5.80
N VAL A 83 8.08 10.36 -4.78
CA VAL A 83 9.44 10.83 -4.51
C VAL A 83 10.39 9.64 -4.40
N TYR A 84 11.68 9.86 -4.71
CA TYR A 84 12.70 8.83 -4.51
C TYR A 84 13.25 8.92 -3.08
N ASP A 85 13.21 7.81 -2.34
CA ASP A 85 13.61 7.70 -0.94
C ASP A 85 14.86 6.84 -0.72
N GLY A 86 15.77 6.85 -1.67
CA GLY A 86 17.01 6.08 -1.58
C GLY A 86 16.88 4.64 -2.07
N GLU A 87 17.95 3.85 -1.87
CA GLU A 87 18.02 2.49 -2.43
C GLU A 87 17.13 1.48 -1.70
N GLU A 88 16.83 1.73 -0.43
CA GLU A 88 16.05 0.79 0.41
C GLU A 88 14.56 0.81 0.06
N HIS A 89 13.98 1.98 -0.11
CA HIS A 89 12.55 2.15 -0.39
C HIS A 89 12.25 2.53 -1.86
N GLY A 90 13.24 2.99 -2.63
CA GLY A 90 13.04 3.36 -4.04
C GLY A 90 12.07 4.53 -4.20
N ASN A 91 11.05 4.36 -5.04
CA ASN A 91 10.00 5.34 -5.25
C ASN A 91 8.85 5.12 -4.25
N VAL A 92 8.46 6.17 -3.54
CA VAL A 92 7.45 6.12 -2.48
C VAL A 92 6.38 7.21 -2.69
N LEU A 93 5.19 7.01 -2.15
CA LEU A 93 4.14 8.02 -2.13
C LEU A 93 4.39 9.03 -1.00
N GLN A 94 4.59 10.30 -1.34
CA GLN A 94 4.62 11.41 -0.38
C GLN A 94 3.28 12.14 -0.40
N LEU A 95 2.68 12.34 0.76
CA LEU A 95 1.46 13.11 0.94
C LEU A 95 1.73 14.35 1.78
N LYS A 96 1.24 15.50 1.30
CA LYS A 96 1.36 16.80 1.95
C LYS A 96 0.16 17.06 2.87
N TYR A 97 0.45 17.55 4.05
CA TYR A 97 -0.49 18.09 5.01
C TYR A 97 -0.26 19.59 5.10
N PRO A 98 -0.96 20.38 4.29
CA PRO A 98 -0.73 21.82 4.24
C PRO A 98 -0.95 22.51 5.59
N LYS A 99 -0.20 23.58 5.86
CA LYS A 99 -0.47 24.44 7.01
C LYS A 99 -1.95 24.77 7.13
N GLY A 100 -2.50 24.57 8.32
CA GLY A 100 -3.90 24.88 8.64
C GLY A 100 -4.92 23.85 8.13
N CYS A 101 -4.50 22.74 7.51
CA CYS A 101 -5.44 21.74 7.00
C CYS A 101 -6.07 20.91 8.11
N VAL A 102 -7.36 20.59 7.98
CA VAL A 102 -8.10 19.68 8.84
C VAL A 102 -9.07 18.87 7.99
N GLY A 103 -8.98 17.54 8.10
CA GLY A 103 -9.81 16.65 7.28
C GLY A 103 -9.38 16.58 5.81
N PRO A 104 -10.01 15.71 5.02
CA PRO A 104 -9.67 15.53 3.61
C PRO A 104 -10.40 16.51 2.68
N ASN A 105 -11.33 17.30 3.21
CA ASN A 105 -12.16 18.23 2.45
C ASN A 105 -11.58 19.65 2.48
N ASP A 106 -11.86 20.42 1.45
CA ASP A 106 -11.41 21.80 1.24
C ASP A 106 -12.53 22.84 1.40
N ASN A 107 -13.48 22.59 2.29
CA ASN A 107 -14.62 23.48 2.46
C ASN A 107 -14.21 24.84 3.09
N ASP A 108 -13.56 24.80 4.26
CA ASP A 108 -13.15 25.99 5.03
C ASP A 108 -11.66 26.04 5.33
N THR A 109 -10.94 24.96 5.04
CA THR A 109 -9.49 24.82 5.25
C THR A 109 -8.85 24.14 4.04
N PRO A 110 -7.53 24.28 3.85
CA PRO A 110 -6.83 23.48 2.84
C PRO A 110 -7.13 21.98 3.02
N ALA A 111 -7.31 21.26 1.92
CA ALA A 111 -7.49 19.82 1.98
C ALA A 111 -6.19 19.15 2.49
N CYS A 112 -6.31 18.30 3.49
CA CYS A 112 -5.21 17.54 4.07
C CYS A 112 -4.94 16.27 3.28
N ALA A 113 -3.68 16.05 2.90
CA ALA A 113 -3.15 14.80 2.36
C ALA A 113 -4.09 14.08 1.37
N GLY A 114 -4.75 12.99 1.78
CA GLY A 114 -5.61 12.28 0.84
C GLY A 114 -6.51 11.21 1.46
N GLN A 115 -7.46 10.76 0.66
CA GLN A 115 -8.35 9.66 1.02
C GLN A 115 -8.75 8.85 -0.20
N ILE A 116 -8.61 7.52 -0.10
CA ILE A 116 -9.06 6.55 -1.09
C ILE A 116 -9.76 5.42 -0.36
N ILE A 117 -10.93 4.99 -0.83
CA ILE A 117 -11.48 3.67 -0.47
C ILE A 117 -11.34 2.76 -1.67
N GLN A 118 -10.55 1.70 -1.50
CA GLN A 118 -10.33 0.66 -2.49
C GLN A 118 -11.26 -0.52 -2.21
N PRO A 119 -12.26 -0.81 -3.05
CA PRO A 119 -12.97 -2.08 -3.01
C PRO A 119 -12.01 -3.23 -3.31
N LEU A 120 -12.06 -4.28 -2.49
CA LEU A 120 -11.20 -5.45 -2.68
C LEU A 120 -11.83 -6.43 -3.68
N VAL A 121 -11.02 -6.98 -4.56
CA VAL A 121 -11.45 -7.99 -5.54
C VAL A 121 -11.82 -9.34 -4.91
N LYS A 122 -11.33 -9.59 -3.70
CA LYS A 122 -11.63 -10.77 -2.87
C LYS A 122 -12.02 -10.28 -1.49
N THR A 123 -13.17 -10.71 -1.00
CA THR A 123 -13.66 -10.40 0.35
C THR A 123 -13.48 -11.62 1.25
N ALA A 124 -13.28 -11.42 2.55
CA ALA A 124 -13.06 -12.52 3.49
C ALA A 124 -13.52 -12.17 4.91
N ASP A 125 -13.69 -13.21 5.74
CA ASP A 125 -13.93 -13.05 7.18
C ASP A 125 -12.65 -12.71 7.95
N THR A 126 -11.49 -13.03 7.39
CA THR A 126 -10.20 -12.63 7.94
C THR A 126 -9.36 -12.02 6.82
N MET A 127 -8.77 -10.87 7.09
CA MET A 127 -7.93 -10.14 6.14
C MET A 127 -6.77 -9.49 6.89
N TRP A 128 -5.63 -9.51 6.25
CA TRP A 128 -4.43 -8.81 6.66
C TRP A 128 -4.23 -7.57 5.79
N SER A 129 -3.69 -6.52 6.37
CA SER A 129 -3.16 -5.38 5.61
C SER A 129 -1.84 -4.93 6.21
N ALA A 130 -0.97 -4.38 5.37
CA ALA A 130 0.30 -3.82 5.80
C ALA A 130 0.66 -2.60 4.96
N TYR A 131 1.49 -1.73 5.52
CA TYR A 131 2.18 -0.66 4.80
C TYR A 131 3.37 -0.16 5.60
N ASP A 132 4.29 0.48 4.91
CA ASP A 132 5.40 1.20 5.50
C ASP A 132 5.06 2.69 5.54
N ILE A 133 5.43 3.37 6.62
CA ILE A 133 5.11 4.78 6.86
C ILE A 133 6.33 5.52 7.44
N PHE A 134 6.54 6.73 6.95
CA PHE A 134 7.61 7.61 7.41
C PHE A 134 7.06 9.02 7.63
N PHE A 135 7.11 9.49 8.86
CA PHE A 135 6.80 10.88 9.18
C PHE A 135 8.06 11.72 8.97
N GLU A 136 8.03 12.70 8.06
CA GLU A 136 9.20 13.52 7.79
C GLU A 136 9.58 14.37 9.00
N ASP A 137 10.85 14.77 9.05
CA ASP A 137 11.36 15.62 10.12
C ASP A 137 10.55 16.93 10.19
N GLY A 138 10.19 17.29 11.42
CA GLY A 138 9.33 18.44 11.68
C GLY A 138 7.83 18.17 11.54
N PHE A 139 7.40 16.90 11.32
CA PHE A 139 5.97 16.58 11.31
C PHE A 139 5.34 16.92 12.65
N GLU A 140 4.26 17.71 12.63
CA GLU A 140 3.49 18.07 13.81
C GLU A 140 2.34 17.11 14.03
N PHE A 141 2.40 16.28 15.06
CA PHE A 141 1.33 15.33 15.40
C PHE A 141 0.05 16.02 15.88
N GLN A 142 0.15 17.22 16.43
CA GLN A 142 -0.97 17.99 17.00
C GLN A 142 -1.85 17.14 17.93
N LEU A 143 -3.18 17.22 17.85
CA LEU A 143 -4.09 16.36 18.61
C LEU A 143 -4.31 14.99 17.98
N GLY A 144 -3.88 14.81 16.73
CA GLY A 144 -3.95 13.53 16.04
C GLY A 144 -4.39 13.61 14.59
N GLY A 145 -4.41 12.44 13.96
CA GLY A 145 -4.86 12.30 12.58
C GLY A 145 -5.10 10.85 12.19
N LYS A 146 -5.64 10.66 11.01
CA LYS A 146 -6.04 9.37 10.47
C LYS A 146 -4.92 8.74 9.67
N LEU A 147 -4.84 7.42 9.71
CA LEU A 147 -3.96 6.56 8.92
C LEU A 147 -4.76 5.42 8.28
N PRO A 148 -4.22 4.76 7.24
CA PRO A 148 -4.90 3.68 6.54
C PRO A 148 -5.30 2.50 7.44
N GLY A 149 -6.38 1.80 7.03
CA GLY A 149 -6.84 0.59 7.67
C GLY A 149 -7.85 -0.18 6.82
N LEU A 150 -8.52 -1.15 7.40
CA LEU A 150 -9.54 -1.96 6.75
C LEU A 150 -10.95 -1.53 7.15
N CYS A 151 -11.92 -1.78 6.29
CA CYS A 151 -13.33 -1.67 6.63
C CYS A 151 -14.19 -2.66 5.84
N GLY A 152 -15.47 -2.72 6.20
CA GLY A 152 -16.42 -3.58 5.53
C GLY A 152 -17.85 -3.08 5.57
N GLY A 153 -18.64 -3.53 4.61
CA GLY A 153 -20.02 -3.09 4.45
C GLY A 153 -20.10 -1.57 4.29
N LYS A 154 -20.88 -0.94 5.14
CA LYS A 154 -21.03 0.53 5.20
C LYS A 154 -19.86 1.17 5.96
N CYS A 155 -18.68 1.02 5.59
CA CYS A 155 -17.43 1.57 6.14
C CYS A 155 -17.66 2.84 7.02
N TYR A 156 -18.09 2.67 8.27
CA TYR A 156 -18.49 3.76 9.16
C TYR A 156 -17.35 4.69 9.52
N THR A 157 -17.62 5.98 9.50
CA THR A 157 -16.67 7.06 9.83
C THR A 157 -17.39 8.31 10.31
N GLY A 158 -16.65 9.26 10.87
CA GLY A 158 -17.20 10.56 11.25
C GLY A 158 -18.26 10.45 12.37
N ASN A 159 -19.29 11.27 12.31
CA ASN A 159 -20.34 11.32 13.31
C ASN A 159 -21.39 10.21 13.06
N ALA A 160 -21.00 8.92 13.19
CA ALA A 160 -21.86 7.80 12.87
C ALA A 160 -21.70 6.61 13.84
N MET A 161 -22.82 5.98 14.18
CA MET A 161 -22.88 4.79 15.02
C MET A 161 -23.30 3.58 14.17
N PRO A 162 -22.53 2.47 14.16
CA PRO A 162 -22.89 1.25 13.44
C PRO A 162 -23.93 0.42 14.22
N GLU A 163 -25.13 0.95 14.37
CA GLU A 163 -26.19 0.33 15.17
C GLU A 163 -26.91 -0.82 14.46
N THR A 164 -26.78 -0.92 13.15
CA THR A 164 -27.52 -1.88 12.31
C THR A 164 -26.72 -3.11 11.94
N GLY A 165 -25.45 -3.21 12.35
CA GLY A 165 -24.56 -4.32 12.05
C GLY A 165 -24.25 -4.51 10.56
N ASP A 166 -24.47 -3.48 9.75
CA ASP A 166 -24.31 -3.45 8.29
C ASP A 166 -22.94 -2.92 7.84
N GLY A 167 -22.02 -2.67 8.79
CA GLY A 167 -20.67 -2.23 8.48
C GLY A 167 -19.84 -1.83 9.69
N TRP A 168 -18.57 -1.59 9.43
CA TRP A 168 -17.54 -1.27 10.43
C TRP A 168 -16.33 -0.61 9.76
N SER A 169 -15.42 -0.02 10.57
CA SER A 169 -14.07 0.32 10.12
C SER A 169 -13.06 0.16 11.25
N ALA A 170 -11.84 -0.24 10.90
CA ALA A 170 -10.69 -0.32 11.80
C ALA A 170 -9.53 0.42 11.15
N ARG A 171 -9.47 1.71 11.36
CA ARG A 171 -8.39 2.58 10.88
C ARG A 171 -7.38 2.81 11.99
N ILE A 172 -6.21 3.28 11.61
CA ILE A 172 -5.17 3.67 12.56
C ILE A 172 -5.21 5.18 12.74
N MET A 173 -4.78 5.65 13.89
CA MET A 173 -4.55 7.07 14.16
C MET A 173 -3.23 7.27 14.88
N TRP A 174 -2.59 8.40 14.58
CA TRP A 174 -1.73 9.00 15.57
C TRP A 174 -2.56 9.93 16.47
N ARG A 175 -2.17 10.04 17.71
CA ARG A 175 -2.66 11.03 18.68
C ARG A 175 -1.52 11.98 19.05
N LYS A 176 -1.78 12.90 19.97
CA LYS A 176 -0.78 13.84 20.46
C LYS A 176 0.54 13.11 20.78
N ASP A 177 1.66 13.73 20.45
CA ASP A 177 3.02 13.22 20.64
C ASP A 177 3.32 11.90 19.87
N GLY A 178 2.57 11.63 18.79
CA GLY A 178 2.74 10.43 17.97
C GLY A 178 2.16 9.16 18.59
N ASN A 179 1.42 9.21 19.68
CA ASN A 179 0.83 8.03 20.30
C ASN A 179 -0.06 7.25 19.31
N ALA A 180 0.26 5.98 19.09
CA ALA A 180 -0.43 5.14 18.14
C ALA A 180 -1.68 4.49 18.75
N VAL A 181 -2.81 4.55 18.02
CA VAL A 181 -4.06 3.90 18.42
C VAL A 181 -4.75 3.27 17.22
N GLN A 182 -5.57 2.26 17.48
CA GLN A 182 -6.53 1.73 16.54
C GLN A 182 -7.87 2.41 16.78
N LEU A 183 -8.37 3.11 15.78
CA LEU A 183 -9.71 3.71 15.80
C LEU A 183 -10.70 2.74 15.18
N ILE A 184 -11.63 2.23 15.96
CA ILE A 184 -12.60 1.23 15.50
C ILE A 184 -14.02 1.79 15.58
N TYR A 185 -14.77 1.62 14.49
CA TYR A 185 -16.22 1.80 14.45
C TYR A 185 -16.87 0.41 14.44
N PHE A 186 -17.62 0.10 15.50
CA PHE A 186 -18.22 -1.22 15.72
C PHE A 186 -19.51 -1.11 16.53
N MET A 187 -20.32 -2.14 16.54
CA MET A 187 -21.56 -2.13 17.32
C MET A 187 -21.28 -2.13 18.83
N GLY A 188 -21.81 -1.13 19.50
CA GLY A 188 -21.63 -0.91 20.95
C GLY A 188 -20.42 -0.05 21.28
N GLN A 189 -19.84 0.68 20.30
CA GLN A 189 -18.87 1.75 20.58
C GLN A 189 -19.50 2.83 21.46
N GLU A 190 -18.67 3.51 22.26
CA GLU A 190 -19.14 4.56 23.17
C GLU A 190 -19.24 5.92 22.48
N SER A 191 -18.26 6.25 21.64
CA SER A 191 -18.16 7.53 20.96
C SER A 191 -18.75 7.49 19.55
N VAL A 192 -19.52 8.50 19.15
CA VAL A 192 -19.98 8.69 17.74
C VAL A 192 -18.83 8.85 16.74
N TYR A 193 -17.61 9.06 17.23
CA TYR A 193 -16.40 9.20 16.42
C TYR A 193 -15.53 7.94 16.39
N GLY A 194 -16.07 6.79 16.85
CA GLY A 194 -15.35 5.53 17.04
C GLY A 194 -14.60 5.51 18.36
N ASP A 195 -14.15 4.35 18.77
CA ASP A 195 -13.39 4.16 20.01
C ASP A 195 -11.91 3.94 19.71
N ASP A 196 -11.05 4.53 20.53
CA ASP A 196 -9.60 4.39 20.47
C ASP A 196 -9.12 3.23 21.34
N PHE A 197 -8.39 2.31 20.72
CA PHE A 197 -7.68 1.24 21.40
C PHE A 197 -6.17 1.53 21.34
N LYS A 198 -5.55 1.72 22.48
CA LYS A 198 -4.12 2.04 22.60
C LYS A 198 -3.25 0.89 22.13
N TRP A 199 -2.15 1.22 21.46
CA TRP A 199 -1.14 0.22 21.11
C TRP A 199 -0.16 0.01 22.28
N ASP A 200 -0.66 -0.54 23.34
CA ASP A 200 0.06 -0.87 24.57
C ASP A 200 -0.20 -2.31 25.04
N LEU A 201 -0.80 -3.13 24.14
CA LEU A 201 -1.18 -4.53 24.39
C LEU A 201 -1.94 -4.65 25.72
N ASN A 202 -3.01 -3.87 25.86
CA ASN A 202 -3.83 -3.78 27.08
C ASN A 202 -3.04 -3.37 28.33
N GLY A 203 -2.08 -2.46 28.17
CA GLY A 203 -1.25 -1.94 29.25
C GLY A 203 -0.10 -2.87 29.67
N THR A 204 0.19 -3.93 28.89
CA THR A 204 1.29 -4.88 29.21
C THR A 204 2.64 -4.47 28.63
N ILE A 205 2.64 -3.56 27.64
CA ILE A 205 3.84 -2.97 27.04
C ILE A 205 3.72 -1.45 27.06
N PRO A 206 4.83 -0.70 26.91
CA PRO A 206 4.76 0.74 26.71
C PRO A 206 3.93 1.10 25.48
N GLN A 207 3.16 2.17 25.58
CA GLN A 207 2.41 2.73 24.44
C GLN A 207 3.34 2.96 23.26
N LYS A 208 3.01 2.39 22.09
CA LYS A 208 3.76 2.63 20.86
C LYS A 208 3.53 4.05 20.35
N GLN A 209 4.58 4.62 19.79
CA GLN A 209 4.57 5.97 19.24
C GLN A 209 5.20 5.98 17.85
N PHE A 210 4.60 6.72 16.95
CA PHE A 210 5.23 7.11 15.69
C PHE A 210 6.32 8.15 15.99
N THR A 211 7.46 8.00 15.34
CA THR A 211 8.57 8.96 15.40
C THR A 211 8.82 9.57 14.04
N THR A 212 9.36 10.79 14.01
CA THR A 212 9.79 11.42 12.75
C THR A 212 11.16 10.89 12.34
N GLY A 213 11.47 10.96 11.04
CA GLY A 213 12.78 10.57 10.51
C GLY A 213 13.05 9.06 10.52
N THR A 214 12.03 8.22 10.74
CA THR A 214 12.18 6.75 10.80
C THR A 214 11.03 6.08 10.07
N TRP A 215 11.35 5.07 9.25
CA TRP A 215 10.36 4.19 8.68
C TRP A 215 9.80 3.23 9.72
N HIS A 216 8.49 3.11 9.76
CA HIS A 216 7.77 2.16 10.58
C HIS A 216 6.97 1.21 9.70
N ARG A 217 6.95 -0.08 10.04
CA ARG A 217 6.06 -1.06 9.42
C ARG A 217 4.86 -1.34 10.29
N ILE A 218 3.69 -1.22 9.69
CA ILE A 218 2.41 -1.53 10.32
C ILE A 218 1.83 -2.77 9.64
N VAL A 219 1.43 -3.75 10.43
CA VAL A 219 0.66 -4.91 9.95
C VAL A 219 -0.60 -5.01 10.79
N ASN A 220 -1.74 -5.08 10.14
CA ASN A 220 -3.04 -5.16 10.79
C ASN A 220 -3.78 -6.43 10.32
N LYS A 221 -4.44 -7.12 11.25
CA LYS A 221 -5.29 -8.27 10.96
C LYS A 221 -6.66 -8.02 11.55
N VAL A 222 -7.70 -8.18 10.73
CA VAL A 222 -9.08 -8.15 11.17
C VAL A 222 -9.72 -9.49 10.93
N SER A 223 -10.37 -10.05 11.97
CA SER A 223 -11.20 -11.25 11.89
C SER A 223 -12.62 -10.89 12.30
N MET A 224 -13.58 -11.19 11.43
CA MET A 224 -14.98 -10.91 11.66
C MET A 224 -15.53 -11.77 12.79
N ASN A 225 -16.50 -11.25 13.53
CA ASN A 225 -17.24 -12.02 14.51
C ASN A 225 -18.14 -13.06 13.86
N THR A 226 -18.44 -14.14 14.59
CA THR A 226 -19.47 -15.12 14.23
C THR A 226 -20.87 -14.53 14.40
N ILE A 227 -21.86 -15.16 13.77
CA ILE A 227 -23.24 -14.72 13.77
C ILE A 227 -24.11 -15.89 14.25
N ALA A 228 -24.74 -15.72 15.40
CA ALA A 228 -25.64 -16.73 15.96
C ALA A 228 -26.94 -16.85 15.14
N SER A 229 -27.46 -15.73 14.63
CA SER A 229 -28.58 -15.66 13.70
C SER A 229 -28.57 -14.28 13.02
N PRO A 230 -29.22 -14.09 11.85
CA PRO A 230 -29.30 -12.79 11.22
C PRO A 230 -29.77 -11.70 12.17
N GLY A 231 -29.03 -10.60 12.25
CA GLY A 231 -29.27 -9.51 13.20
C GLY A 231 -28.68 -9.72 14.60
N ASN A 232 -27.98 -10.83 14.85
CA ASN A 232 -27.42 -11.18 16.15
C ASN A 232 -25.99 -11.69 16.04
N GLY A 233 -25.05 -10.78 15.85
CA GLY A 233 -23.61 -11.09 15.83
C GLY A 233 -23.04 -11.25 17.23
N ASP A 234 -22.11 -12.17 17.37
CA ASP A 234 -21.37 -12.42 18.61
C ASP A 234 -20.34 -11.31 18.87
N LYS A 235 -19.91 -11.17 20.12
CA LYS A 235 -18.83 -10.24 20.51
C LYS A 235 -17.48 -10.98 20.54
N ASN A 236 -17.05 -11.50 19.37
CA ASN A 236 -15.81 -12.26 19.23
C ASN A 236 -15.02 -11.90 17.95
N GLY A 237 -15.36 -10.78 17.31
CA GLY A 237 -14.53 -10.18 16.27
C GLY A 237 -13.20 -9.68 16.85
N ARG A 238 -12.13 -9.78 16.08
CA ARG A 238 -10.79 -9.51 16.57
C ARG A 238 -10.02 -8.57 15.64
N VAL A 239 -9.31 -7.63 16.25
CA VAL A 239 -8.33 -6.77 15.58
C VAL A 239 -6.99 -6.94 16.26
N GLN A 240 -5.97 -7.27 15.48
CA GLN A 240 -4.59 -7.38 15.92
C GLN A 240 -3.71 -6.46 15.09
N THR A 241 -2.76 -5.79 15.74
CA THR A 241 -1.84 -4.88 15.05
C THR A 241 -0.42 -5.09 15.55
N TRP A 242 0.51 -5.22 14.61
CA TRP A 242 1.94 -5.25 14.84
C TRP A 242 2.55 -3.94 14.40
N PHE A 243 3.48 -3.45 15.20
CA PHE A 243 4.27 -2.25 14.94
C PHE A 243 5.76 -2.61 15.00
N ASP A 244 6.45 -2.45 13.88
CA ASP A 244 7.87 -2.82 13.72
C ASP A 244 8.18 -4.27 14.13
N GLY A 245 7.24 -5.16 13.83
CA GLY A 245 7.36 -6.58 14.11
C GLY A 245 6.91 -7.04 15.50
N GLU A 246 6.51 -6.11 16.37
CA GLU A 246 6.02 -6.42 17.71
C GLU A 246 4.50 -6.29 17.78
N LEU A 247 3.82 -7.27 18.40
CA LEU A 247 2.37 -7.19 18.64
C LEU A 247 2.09 -6.02 19.60
N ALA A 248 1.34 -5.04 19.11
CA ALA A 248 1.04 -3.81 19.84
C ALA A 248 -0.43 -3.72 20.29
N LEU A 249 -1.32 -4.40 19.57
CA LEU A 249 -2.75 -4.45 19.88
C LEU A 249 -3.31 -5.85 19.66
N ASP A 250 -4.16 -6.29 20.59
CA ASP A 250 -4.98 -7.50 20.45
C ASP A 250 -6.32 -7.31 21.16
N VAL A 251 -7.37 -7.07 20.40
CA VAL A 251 -8.75 -6.89 20.89
C VAL A 251 -9.63 -7.94 20.25
N ASP A 252 -10.32 -8.76 21.02
CA ASP A 252 -11.09 -9.94 20.58
C ASP A 252 -12.57 -9.95 21.00
N THR A 253 -13.09 -8.79 21.41
CA THR A 253 -14.46 -8.64 21.95
C THR A 253 -15.37 -7.76 21.08
N LEU A 254 -15.03 -7.64 19.79
CA LEU A 254 -15.71 -6.72 18.88
C LEU A 254 -16.92 -7.38 18.22
N ARG A 255 -18.02 -6.62 18.08
CA ARG A 255 -19.15 -6.95 17.22
C ARG A 255 -19.10 -6.05 15.99
N LEU A 256 -18.50 -6.58 14.90
CA LEU A 256 -18.26 -5.83 13.67
C LEU A 256 -19.43 -5.94 12.69
N ARG A 257 -20.24 -7.03 12.80
CA ARG A 257 -21.36 -7.32 11.89
C ARG A 257 -22.47 -8.11 12.54
N ASP A 258 -23.65 -8.00 11.92
CA ASP A 258 -24.83 -8.82 12.24
C ASP A 258 -25.28 -9.69 11.07
N TYR A 259 -24.64 -9.55 9.91
CA TYR A 259 -25.00 -10.27 8.69
C TYR A 259 -23.76 -10.84 8.02
N ASP A 260 -23.86 -12.09 7.53
CA ASP A 260 -22.77 -12.77 6.82
C ASP A 260 -22.33 -12.09 5.52
N THR A 261 -23.17 -11.24 4.97
CA THR A 261 -22.85 -10.43 3.79
C THR A 261 -21.84 -9.31 4.08
N VAL A 262 -21.69 -8.95 5.36
CA VAL A 262 -20.68 -7.96 5.77
C VAL A 262 -19.36 -8.69 6.01
N LYS A 263 -18.36 -8.37 5.19
CA LYS A 263 -17.02 -8.95 5.20
C LYS A 263 -15.98 -7.85 5.37
N VAL A 264 -14.70 -8.23 5.41
CA VAL A 264 -13.63 -7.29 5.07
C VAL A 264 -13.63 -7.18 3.55
N ASP A 265 -14.04 -6.04 3.03
CA ASP A 265 -14.29 -5.83 1.61
C ASP A 265 -13.64 -4.56 1.03
N LYS A 266 -12.97 -3.75 1.89
CA LYS A 266 -12.32 -2.51 1.47
C LYS A 266 -11.01 -2.26 2.22
N PHE A 267 -10.02 -1.76 1.50
CA PHE A 267 -8.88 -1.07 2.07
C PHE A 267 -9.17 0.43 2.06
N TYR A 268 -9.02 1.06 3.21
CA TYR A 268 -9.31 2.47 3.40
C TYR A 268 -8.02 3.26 3.68
N LEU A 269 -7.37 3.74 2.61
CA LEU A 269 -6.34 4.75 2.73
C LEU A 269 -7.04 6.05 3.13
N SER A 270 -6.95 6.41 4.39
CA SER A 270 -7.54 7.63 4.95
C SER A 270 -6.44 8.28 5.77
N THR A 271 -5.94 9.44 5.33
CA THR A 271 -4.81 10.07 5.98
C THR A 271 -4.94 11.60 5.94
N PHE A 272 -5.09 12.18 7.12
CA PHE A 272 -5.26 13.62 7.32
C PHE A 272 -5.16 13.97 8.81
N HIS A 273 -4.84 15.21 9.15
CA HIS A 273 -5.03 15.74 10.50
C HIS A 273 -6.52 15.65 10.85
N GLY A 274 -6.84 14.97 11.97
CA GLY A 274 -8.21 14.68 12.36
C GLY A 274 -8.86 15.80 13.13
N GLY A 275 -10.17 15.65 13.43
CA GLY A 275 -10.94 16.65 14.14
C GLY A 275 -11.52 17.75 13.23
N SER A 276 -12.02 18.82 13.84
CA SER A 276 -12.76 19.89 13.15
C SER A 276 -12.38 21.30 13.61
N SER A 277 -11.37 21.45 14.46
CA SER A 277 -10.91 22.76 14.95
C SER A 277 -9.45 23.01 14.59
N ALA A 278 -9.03 24.27 14.64
CA ALA A 278 -7.67 24.70 14.35
C ALA A 278 -6.58 24.06 15.22
N GLU A 279 -6.95 23.54 16.39
CA GLU A 279 -6.03 22.83 17.30
C GLU A 279 -5.52 21.49 16.72
N TRP A 280 -6.22 20.96 15.71
CA TRP A 280 -5.79 19.74 15.00
C TRP A 280 -4.86 20.06 13.84
N ALA A 281 -4.89 21.29 13.36
CA ALA A 281 -4.18 21.68 12.15
C ALA A 281 -2.68 21.88 12.39
N PRO A 282 -1.83 21.51 11.42
CA PRO A 282 -0.40 21.80 11.51
C PRO A 282 -0.14 23.29 11.31
N THR A 283 0.92 23.81 11.93
CA THR A 283 1.30 25.22 11.87
C THR A 283 2.20 25.55 10.67
N HIS A 284 2.70 24.53 10.00
CA HIS A 284 3.44 24.57 8.73
C HIS A 284 3.11 23.36 7.86
N ASP A 285 3.61 23.31 6.64
CA ASP A 285 3.42 22.16 5.76
C ASP A 285 4.18 20.95 6.32
N CYS A 286 3.48 19.84 6.50
CA CYS A 286 4.02 18.57 6.99
C CYS A 286 3.90 17.49 5.89
N PHE A 287 4.68 16.42 5.99
CA PHE A 287 4.70 15.35 5.00
C PHE A 287 4.78 13.97 5.65
N ILE A 288 4.06 13.02 5.05
CA ILE A 288 4.21 11.59 5.35
C ILE A 288 4.53 10.86 4.05
N ARG A 289 5.47 9.91 4.11
CA ARG A 289 5.73 8.98 3.02
C ARG A 289 5.11 7.62 3.33
N TYR A 290 4.67 6.95 2.28
CA TYR A 290 4.07 5.62 2.34
C TYR A 290 4.65 4.73 1.28
N ASP A 291 4.77 3.43 1.61
CA ASP A 291 5.20 2.40 0.67
C ASP A 291 4.56 1.04 1.00
N ASN A 292 4.67 0.10 0.06
CA ASN A 292 4.37 -1.33 0.24
C ASN A 292 2.97 -1.63 0.79
N PHE A 293 1.94 -0.92 0.32
CA PHE A 293 0.56 -1.24 0.68
C PHE A 293 0.20 -2.66 0.24
N THR A 294 -0.07 -3.51 1.18
CA THR A 294 -0.40 -4.92 0.94
C THR A 294 -1.72 -5.26 1.61
N VAL A 295 -2.59 -5.99 0.90
CA VAL A 295 -3.79 -6.62 1.47
C VAL A 295 -3.79 -8.09 1.08
N SER A 296 -3.99 -8.99 2.05
CA SER A 296 -3.91 -10.43 1.83
C SER A 296 -4.91 -11.20 2.68
N THR A 297 -5.39 -12.33 2.17
CA THR A 297 -6.15 -13.30 2.98
C THR A 297 -5.24 -14.21 3.80
N ASP A 298 -3.94 -14.24 3.49
CA ASP A 298 -2.93 -14.96 4.24
C ASP A 298 -2.04 -14.02 5.04
N SER A 299 -1.22 -14.56 5.92
CA SER A 299 -0.35 -13.79 6.81
C SER A 299 0.67 -12.97 6.04
N ILE A 300 0.90 -11.75 6.49
CA ILE A 300 1.90 -10.82 5.96
C ILE A 300 3.10 -10.78 6.90
N ALA A 301 4.32 -10.65 6.35
CA ALA A 301 5.54 -10.47 7.12
C ALA A 301 5.46 -9.21 8.00
N VAL A 302 5.67 -9.39 9.31
CA VAL A 302 5.48 -8.32 10.30
C VAL A 302 6.70 -7.39 10.47
N LYS A 303 7.87 -7.77 9.95
CA LYS A 303 9.10 -6.94 10.01
C LYS A 303 9.38 -6.25 8.69
N ALA A 304 9.81 -4.99 8.74
CA ALA A 304 10.35 -4.29 7.58
C ALA A 304 11.58 -5.01 7.02
N GLY A 305 11.75 -5.01 5.70
CA GLY A 305 12.90 -5.65 5.02
C GLY A 305 12.88 -7.17 5.00
N ALA A 306 11.94 -7.86 5.65
CA ALA A 306 11.68 -9.26 5.36
C ALA A 306 11.00 -9.33 3.98
N PRO A 307 11.49 -10.15 3.02
CA PRO A 307 10.80 -10.30 1.75
C PRO A 307 9.36 -10.72 2.04
N ASP A 308 8.40 -9.93 1.60
CA ASP A 308 6.99 -10.33 1.65
C ASP A 308 6.80 -11.45 0.64
N THR A 309 6.89 -12.69 1.12
CA THR A 309 6.77 -13.89 0.29
C THR A 309 5.37 -14.03 -0.31
N THR A 310 4.43 -13.18 0.10
CA THR A 310 3.05 -13.15 -0.41
C THR A 310 2.85 -12.11 -1.51
N ALA A 311 3.81 -11.17 -1.70
CA ALA A 311 3.68 -10.14 -2.73
C ALA A 311 3.92 -10.72 -4.13
N PRO A 312 2.99 -10.53 -5.09
CA PRO A 312 3.18 -11.01 -6.46
C PRO A 312 4.32 -10.23 -7.13
N GLY A 313 5.47 -10.89 -7.35
CA GLY A 313 6.50 -10.36 -8.24
C GLY A 313 7.70 -9.69 -7.60
N THR A 314 7.90 -9.76 -6.27
CA THR A 314 9.14 -9.24 -5.64
C THR A 314 10.41 -9.92 -6.16
N ASP A 315 10.33 -11.18 -6.61
CA ASP A 315 11.48 -11.87 -7.26
C ASP A 315 11.90 -11.25 -8.59
N ARG A 316 11.00 -10.53 -9.28
CA ARG A 316 11.35 -9.86 -10.54
C ARG A 316 12.04 -8.51 -10.34
N ILE A 317 11.73 -7.80 -9.25
CA ILE A 317 12.30 -6.48 -8.98
C ILE A 317 13.75 -6.63 -8.49
N GLY A 318 14.03 -7.61 -7.64
CA GLY A 318 15.39 -7.96 -7.25
C GLY A 318 16.26 -8.42 -8.43
N ALA A 319 15.70 -9.26 -9.31
CA ALA A 319 16.41 -9.74 -10.51
C ALA A 319 16.65 -8.61 -11.52
N GLN A 320 15.69 -7.71 -11.74
CA GLN A 320 15.90 -6.55 -12.63
C GLN A 320 16.88 -5.52 -12.03
N ARG A 321 16.93 -5.38 -10.70
CA ARG A 321 17.93 -4.55 -10.02
C ARG A 321 19.34 -5.14 -10.18
N GLN A 322 19.46 -6.45 -9.99
CA GLN A 322 20.75 -7.15 -10.18
C GLN A 322 21.21 -7.07 -11.65
N ASP A 323 20.29 -7.20 -12.61
CA ASP A 323 20.60 -7.07 -14.04
C ASP A 323 20.99 -5.64 -14.42
N ARG A 324 20.44 -4.60 -13.80
CA ARG A 324 20.88 -3.21 -14.02
C ARG A 324 22.26 -2.91 -13.42
N LEU A 325 22.59 -3.50 -12.28
CA LEU A 325 23.93 -3.39 -11.67
C LEU A 325 24.98 -4.16 -12.47
N ASN A 326 24.59 -5.24 -13.15
CA ASN A 326 25.46 -6.07 -13.98
C ASN A 326 25.43 -5.67 -15.47
N ALA A 327 24.59 -4.71 -15.87
CA ALA A 327 24.56 -4.21 -17.23
C ALA A 327 25.86 -3.49 -17.54
N THR A 328 26.60 -4.00 -18.52
CA THR A 328 27.79 -3.33 -19.07
C THR A 328 27.37 -1.92 -19.49
N PRO A 329 28.14 -0.87 -19.12
CA PRO A 329 27.72 0.50 -19.46
C PRO A 329 27.46 0.63 -20.95
N ALA A 330 26.31 1.17 -21.29
CA ALA A 330 25.92 1.41 -22.68
C ALA A 330 27.02 2.23 -23.37
N LYS A 331 27.46 1.77 -24.54
CA LYS A 331 28.48 2.48 -25.34
C LYS A 331 27.89 3.86 -25.74
N ALA A 332 28.47 4.92 -25.20
CA ALA A 332 28.07 6.25 -25.58
C ALA A 332 28.50 6.57 -27.03
N TYR A 333 27.54 7.07 -27.82
CA TYR A 333 27.78 7.56 -29.16
C TYR A 333 27.48 9.07 -29.20
N ARG A 334 28.19 9.81 -30.05
CA ARG A 334 27.83 11.19 -30.35
C ARG A 334 26.59 11.26 -31.23
N ILE A 335 25.95 12.42 -31.30
CA ILE A 335 24.76 12.65 -32.13
C ILE A 335 25.01 12.38 -33.61
N ASP A 336 26.26 12.42 -34.08
CA ASP A 336 26.70 12.09 -35.44
C ASP A 336 26.94 10.59 -35.69
N GLY A 337 26.68 9.73 -34.68
CA GLY A 337 26.86 8.27 -34.78
C GLY A 337 28.26 7.76 -34.54
N SER A 338 29.25 8.60 -34.23
CA SER A 338 30.62 8.21 -33.97
C SER A 338 30.87 7.77 -32.51
N ARG A 339 31.74 6.78 -32.30
CA ARG A 339 32.06 6.22 -30.97
C ARG A 339 32.95 7.18 -30.18
N VAL A 340 32.60 7.50 -28.93
CA VAL A 340 33.44 8.29 -28.03
C VAL A 340 34.60 7.41 -27.57
N GLY A 341 35.83 7.72 -28.02
CA GLY A 341 37.05 7.01 -27.64
C GLY A 341 37.41 7.27 -26.19
N GLY A 342 37.67 6.18 -25.43
CA GLY A 342 37.97 6.26 -24.00
C GLY A 342 39.31 6.93 -23.71
N LYS A 343 39.24 8.10 -23.06
CA LYS A 343 40.28 8.58 -22.13
C LYS A 343 39.64 8.77 -20.78
N LYS A 344 40.19 8.14 -19.75
CA LYS A 344 39.81 8.34 -18.36
C LYS A 344 40.00 9.83 -18.01
N ALA A 345 38.94 10.56 -17.77
CA ALA A 345 39.01 11.89 -17.17
C ALA A 345 39.06 11.73 -15.64
N ASN A 346 40.20 12.04 -15.04
CA ASN A 346 40.31 12.21 -13.60
C ASN A 346 39.66 13.52 -13.24
N TYR A 347 38.57 13.46 -12.51
CA TYR A 347 38.00 14.64 -11.86
C TYR A 347 38.56 14.74 -10.43
N GLU A 348 39.44 15.70 -10.20
CA GLU A 348 39.74 16.15 -8.84
C GLU A 348 38.59 17.04 -8.34
N VAL A 349 37.95 16.59 -7.27
CA VAL A 349 36.97 17.39 -6.52
C VAL A 349 37.78 18.32 -5.61
N LYS A 350 37.86 19.60 -5.92
CA LYS A 350 38.33 20.64 -4.99
C LYS A 350 37.21 20.97 -4.01
N VAL A 351 37.38 20.55 -2.77
CA VAL A 351 36.59 21.00 -1.64
C VAL A 351 37.13 22.35 -1.22
N GLY A 352 36.37 23.43 -1.48
CA GLY A 352 36.62 24.76 -0.96
C GLY A 352 36.27 24.85 0.52
N ARG A 353 37.15 25.49 1.27
CA ARG A 353 36.97 25.82 2.69
C ARG A 353 35.94 26.92 2.87
#